data_fc0cc2a752d28fa252a79f68f01de68f
#
_entry.id   fc0cc2a752d28fa252a79f68f01de68f
#
_cell.length_a   1.000
_cell.length_b   1.000
_cell.length_c   1.000
_cell.angle_alpha   90.00
_cell.angle_beta   90.00
_cell.angle_gamma   90.00
#
_symmetry.space_group_name_H-M   'P 1'
#
loop_
_entity.id
_entity.type
_entity.pdbx_description
1 polymer ?
#
loop_
_entity_poly.entity_id
_entity_poly.type
_entity_poly.pdbx_seq_one_letter_code
_entity_poly.pdbx_strand_id
1 'polypeptide(L)'
;ADLLRFITELADKYQIIYTTHSPFMVDSEHLNRVRTCLETDAGSVISDSIQEKDPNTLFPLQAALGYDIAQNLFISKKNLLVEGPADLLYLTFFSNLLHSEKRTGLQDDITIVPVGGLDKVTTFISLLRGSKLGVACLLDTFVDQKGKQKVQDLISQKIIKDKHIRFFDEFVGNSNNVADIEDLFDKDEYLKYFNLAFAGEYQEIKVSDLDN
;
A
#
# COMPACT_ATOMS: atom_id res chain seq x y z
N ALA A 1 -4.47 10.27 -18.64
CA ALA A 1 -4.17 8.99 -19.30
C ALA A 1 -3.63 9.21 -20.72
N ASP A 2 -4.31 9.92 -21.61
CA ASP A 2 -3.93 9.99 -23.02
C ASP A 2 -2.63 10.79 -23.27
N LEU A 3 -2.41 11.90 -22.54
CA LEU A 3 -1.22 12.71 -22.70
C LEU A 3 0.03 11.99 -22.18
N LEU A 4 -0.05 11.32 -21.02
CA LEU A 4 1.08 10.57 -20.48
C LEU A 4 1.46 9.43 -21.43
N ARG A 5 0.48 8.68 -21.94
CA ARG A 5 0.72 7.63 -22.94
C ARG A 5 1.40 8.17 -24.19
N PHE A 6 0.92 9.31 -24.71
CA PHE A 6 1.54 9.96 -25.88
C PHE A 6 3.00 10.36 -25.61
N ILE A 7 3.29 10.91 -24.43
CA ILE A 7 4.67 11.25 -24.01
C ILE A 7 5.53 9.99 -23.92
N THR A 8 5.00 8.90 -23.37
CA THR A 8 5.70 7.62 -23.26
C THR A 8 6.05 7.05 -24.65
N GLU A 9 5.10 7.07 -25.59
CA GLU A 9 5.33 6.64 -26.97
C GLU A 9 6.39 7.51 -27.70
N LEU A 10 6.43 8.81 -27.41
CA LEU A 10 7.45 9.69 -27.95
C LEU A 10 8.83 9.43 -27.32
N ALA A 11 8.87 9.00 -26.09
CA ALA A 11 10.13 8.72 -25.38
C ALA A 11 10.92 7.54 -25.97
N ASP A 12 10.28 6.70 -26.76
CA ASP A 12 10.96 5.64 -27.56
C ASP A 12 11.90 6.22 -28.63
N LYS A 13 11.66 7.46 -29.04
CA LYS A 13 12.42 8.12 -30.14
C LYS A 13 13.21 9.33 -29.67
N TYR A 14 12.79 9.95 -28.57
CA TYR A 14 13.33 11.21 -28.10
C TYR A 14 13.58 11.17 -26.60
N GLN A 15 14.62 11.86 -26.14
CA GLN A 15 14.77 12.12 -24.71
C GLN A 15 13.78 13.22 -24.31
N ILE A 16 12.87 12.91 -23.39
CA ILE A 16 11.84 13.85 -22.94
C ILE A 16 12.04 14.10 -21.45
N ILE A 17 12.07 15.37 -21.08
CA ILE A 17 12.03 15.84 -19.70
C ILE A 17 10.88 16.81 -19.59
N TYR A 18 10.01 16.60 -18.62
CA TYR A 18 8.91 17.53 -18.35
C TYR A 18 8.76 17.78 -16.85
N THR A 19 8.18 18.90 -16.49
CA THR A 19 7.84 19.26 -15.12
C THR A 19 6.34 19.34 -14.96
N THR A 20 5.85 18.93 -13.80
CA THR A 20 4.42 18.92 -13.52
C THR A 20 4.14 19.08 -12.04
N HIS A 21 3.01 19.71 -11.73
CA HIS A 21 2.38 19.65 -10.40
C HIS A 21 1.16 18.72 -10.40
N SER A 22 0.85 18.15 -11.57
CA SER A 22 -0.32 17.28 -11.71
C SER A 22 0.05 15.84 -11.36
N PRO A 23 -0.61 15.22 -10.38
CA PRO A 23 -0.41 13.81 -10.07
C PRO A 23 -0.71 12.88 -11.25
N PHE A 24 -1.62 13.28 -12.16
CA PHE A 24 -1.99 12.53 -13.37
C PHE A 24 -0.87 12.44 -14.43
N MET A 25 0.18 13.23 -14.25
CA MET A 25 1.35 13.24 -15.14
C MET A 25 2.55 12.54 -14.52
N VAL A 26 2.38 11.91 -13.36
CA VAL A 26 3.40 11.05 -12.75
C VAL A 26 3.16 9.61 -13.21
N ASP A 27 4.17 9.01 -13.83
CA ASP A 27 4.14 7.60 -14.23
C ASP A 27 4.45 6.73 -13.01
N SER A 28 3.41 6.14 -12.42
CA SER A 28 3.51 5.30 -11.22
C SER A 28 4.23 3.96 -11.47
N GLU A 29 4.27 3.49 -12.72
CA GLU A 29 4.99 2.27 -13.10
C GLU A 29 6.51 2.50 -13.20
N HIS A 30 6.93 3.77 -13.39
CA HIS A 30 8.33 4.13 -13.59
C HIS A 30 8.80 5.24 -12.64
N LEU A 31 8.53 5.10 -11.34
CA LEU A 31 8.91 6.07 -10.31
C LEU A 31 10.43 6.34 -10.23
N ASN A 32 11.25 5.39 -10.68
CA ASN A 32 12.70 5.56 -10.80
C ASN A 32 13.11 6.69 -11.77
N ARG A 33 12.21 7.13 -12.64
CA ARG A 33 12.42 8.27 -13.57
C ARG A 33 12.01 9.61 -12.95
N VAL A 34 11.28 9.61 -11.85
CA VAL A 34 10.79 10.82 -11.19
C VAL A 34 11.92 11.51 -10.43
N ARG A 35 11.94 12.83 -10.47
CA ARG A 35 12.83 13.69 -9.68
C ARG A 35 11.96 14.73 -8.98
N THR A 36 12.28 15.04 -7.75
CA THR A 36 11.65 16.14 -7.03
C THR A 36 12.43 17.41 -7.27
N CYS A 37 11.73 18.54 -7.42
CA CYS A 37 12.35 19.86 -7.56
C CYS A 37 11.81 20.74 -6.44
N LEU A 38 12.68 21.10 -5.51
CA LEU A 38 12.39 21.95 -4.36
C LEU A 38 12.94 23.36 -4.61
N GLU A 39 12.11 24.38 -4.41
CA GLU A 39 12.54 25.78 -4.39
C GLU A 39 13.12 26.11 -3.01
N THR A 40 14.32 26.68 -3.01
CA THR A 40 15.02 27.13 -1.80
C THR A 40 15.48 28.59 -1.99
N ASP A 41 15.86 29.25 -0.91
CA ASP A 41 16.40 30.62 -0.96
C ASP A 41 17.65 30.73 -1.84
N ALA A 42 18.38 29.65 -2.04
CA ALA A 42 19.59 29.58 -2.88
C ALA A 42 19.30 29.18 -4.35
N GLY A 43 18.02 28.90 -4.69
CA GLY A 43 17.58 28.43 -6.00
C GLY A 43 16.90 27.08 -5.95
N SER A 44 16.65 26.49 -7.13
CA SER A 44 15.97 25.18 -7.22
C SER A 44 16.95 24.03 -7.05
N VAL A 45 16.59 23.08 -6.22
CA VAL A 45 17.35 21.85 -5.97
C VAL A 45 16.60 20.66 -6.54
N ILE A 46 17.26 19.85 -7.35
CA ILE A 46 16.70 18.62 -7.90
C ILE A 46 17.25 17.44 -7.11
N SER A 47 16.37 16.57 -6.63
CA SER A 47 16.72 15.36 -5.91
C SER A 47 16.15 14.13 -6.61
N ASP A 48 16.92 13.06 -6.62
CA ASP A 48 16.49 11.71 -7.02
C ASP A 48 15.96 10.89 -5.83
N SER A 49 16.04 11.44 -4.63
CA SER A 49 15.53 10.82 -3.42
C SER A 49 14.02 11.01 -3.30
N ILE A 50 13.30 9.91 -3.27
CA ILE A 50 11.87 9.89 -2.92
C ILE A 50 11.67 10.13 -1.40
N GLN A 51 12.76 10.10 -0.63
CA GLN A 51 12.77 10.37 0.83
C GLN A 51 12.86 11.87 1.16
N GLU A 52 12.45 12.74 0.24
CA GLU A 52 12.36 14.16 0.51
C GLU A 52 11.46 14.44 1.72
N LYS A 53 11.93 15.28 2.63
CA LYS A 53 11.21 15.57 3.88
C LYS A 53 10.17 16.69 3.75
N ASP A 54 10.18 17.43 2.64
CA ASP A 54 9.22 18.51 2.42
C ASP A 54 7.88 17.93 1.93
N PRO A 55 6.80 18.05 2.73
CA PRO A 55 5.48 17.54 2.38
C PRO A 55 4.92 18.14 1.09
N ASN A 56 5.26 19.40 0.77
CA ASN A 56 4.75 20.08 -0.43
C ASN A 56 5.37 19.51 -1.70
N THR A 57 6.63 19.10 -1.63
CA THR A 57 7.35 18.48 -2.74
C THR A 57 6.91 17.03 -2.97
N LEU A 58 6.56 16.32 -1.91
CA LEU A 58 6.06 14.94 -2.00
C LEU A 58 4.57 14.84 -2.34
N PHE A 59 3.80 15.88 -2.06
CA PHE A 59 2.35 15.84 -2.23
C PHE A 59 1.90 15.40 -3.63
N PRO A 60 2.45 15.89 -4.76
CA PRO A 60 2.04 15.42 -6.09
C PRO A 60 2.31 13.94 -6.31
N LEU A 61 3.42 13.41 -5.78
CA LEU A 61 3.76 12.00 -5.87
C LEU A 61 2.82 11.13 -5.03
N GLN A 62 2.57 11.55 -3.79
CA GLN A 62 1.61 10.87 -2.90
C GLN A 62 0.19 10.92 -3.45
N ALA A 63 -0.21 12.06 -4.05
CA ALA A 63 -1.50 12.21 -4.68
C ALA A 63 -1.63 11.34 -5.94
N ALA A 64 -0.57 11.19 -6.74
CA ALA A 64 -0.55 10.30 -7.90
C ALA A 64 -0.75 8.85 -7.48
N LEU A 65 -0.01 8.38 -6.50
CA LEU A 65 -0.16 7.04 -5.94
C LEU A 65 -1.55 6.82 -5.34
N GLY A 66 -2.06 7.80 -4.61
CA GLY A 66 -3.41 7.73 -4.03
C GLY A 66 -4.51 7.78 -5.09
N TYR A 67 -4.29 8.46 -6.21
CA TYR A 67 -5.25 8.53 -7.31
C TYR A 67 -5.33 7.23 -8.11
N ASP A 68 -4.19 6.60 -8.39
CA ASP A 68 -4.18 5.29 -9.06
C ASP A 68 -4.90 4.24 -8.21
N ILE A 69 -4.72 4.28 -6.90
CA ILE A 69 -5.47 3.45 -5.96
C ILE A 69 -6.97 3.73 -6.06
N ALA A 70 -7.37 5.01 -6.08
CA ALA A 70 -8.78 5.39 -6.17
C ALA A 70 -9.42 5.03 -7.52
N GLN A 71 -8.68 5.17 -8.62
CA GLN A 71 -9.14 4.73 -9.95
C GLN A 71 -9.37 3.22 -10.00
N ASN A 72 -8.44 2.45 -9.45
CA ASN A 72 -8.57 1.00 -9.40
C ASN A 72 -9.80 0.56 -8.59
N LEU A 73 -10.13 1.29 -7.51
CA LEU A 73 -11.32 1.06 -6.70
C LEU A 73 -12.62 1.17 -7.50
N PHE A 74 -12.71 2.15 -8.41
CA PHE A 74 -13.91 2.37 -9.25
C PHE A 74 -13.97 1.45 -10.45
N ILE A 75 -12.87 0.88 -10.88
CA ILE A 75 -12.79 0.02 -12.08
C ILE A 75 -12.98 -1.45 -11.72
N SER A 76 -12.52 -1.89 -10.56
CA SER A 76 -12.62 -3.28 -10.15
C SER A 76 -13.97 -3.63 -9.53
N LYS A 77 -14.47 -4.82 -9.87
CA LYS A 77 -15.69 -5.36 -9.27
C LYS A 77 -15.47 -5.95 -7.88
N LYS A 78 -14.23 -6.33 -7.56
CA LYS A 78 -13.82 -6.92 -6.29
C LYS A 78 -12.62 -6.16 -5.73
N ASN A 79 -12.76 -5.63 -4.53
CA ASN A 79 -11.74 -4.83 -3.89
C ASN A 79 -11.39 -5.42 -2.53
N LEU A 80 -10.09 -5.57 -2.27
CA LEU A 80 -9.54 -5.93 -0.98
C LEU A 80 -8.91 -4.68 -0.37
N LEU A 81 -9.55 -4.12 0.65
CA LEU A 81 -9.02 -2.98 1.39
C LEU A 81 -8.01 -3.49 2.41
N VAL A 82 -6.85 -2.86 2.45
CA VAL A 82 -5.76 -3.12 3.40
C VAL A 82 -5.31 -1.80 4.03
N GLU A 83 -4.63 -1.85 5.15
CA GLU A 83 -4.28 -0.63 5.87
C GLU A 83 -3.14 0.14 5.23
N GLY A 84 -2.10 -0.56 4.79
CA GLY A 84 -0.86 0.06 4.36
C GLY A 84 -0.32 -0.43 3.02
N PRO A 85 0.69 0.28 2.51
CA PRO A 85 1.40 -0.13 1.30
C PRO A 85 2.21 -1.43 1.48
N ALA A 86 2.64 -1.76 2.70
CA ALA A 86 3.30 -3.02 2.99
C ALA A 86 2.39 -4.21 2.67
N ASP A 87 1.13 -4.16 3.11
CA ASP A 87 0.13 -5.19 2.80
C ASP A 87 -0.04 -5.41 1.31
N LEU A 88 -0.14 -4.30 0.53
CA LEU A 88 -0.23 -4.36 -0.92
C LEU A 88 0.97 -5.09 -1.52
N LEU A 89 2.18 -4.73 -1.08
CA LEU A 89 3.43 -5.31 -1.59
C LEU A 89 3.53 -6.80 -1.27
N TYR A 90 3.33 -7.18 -0.02
CA TYR A 90 3.38 -8.58 0.41
C TYR A 90 2.32 -9.42 -0.30
N LEU A 91 1.07 -9.00 -0.28
CA LEU A 91 -0.03 -9.75 -0.90
C LEU A 91 0.16 -9.90 -2.41
N THR A 92 0.61 -8.86 -3.10
CA THR A 92 0.89 -8.91 -4.53
C THR A 92 2.06 -9.84 -4.82
N PHE A 93 3.17 -9.70 -4.09
CA PHE A 93 4.36 -10.52 -4.28
C PHE A 93 4.06 -12.01 -4.07
N PHE A 94 3.45 -12.36 -2.93
CA PHE A 94 3.14 -13.75 -2.63
C PHE A 94 2.05 -14.33 -3.53
N SER A 95 1.08 -13.55 -3.96
CA SER A 95 0.09 -13.98 -4.95
C SER A 95 0.78 -14.37 -6.27
N ASN A 96 1.68 -13.52 -6.77
CA ASN A 96 2.43 -13.79 -7.99
C ASN A 96 3.36 -15.01 -7.83
N LEU A 97 4.01 -15.15 -6.68
CA LEU A 97 4.86 -16.31 -6.38
C LEU A 97 4.04 -17.61 -6.40
N LEU A 98 2.89 -17.62 -5.73
CA LEU A 98 1.98 -18.77 -5.72
C LEU A 98 1.54 -19.16 -7.13
N HIS A 99 1.16 -18.17 -7.95
CA HIS A 99 0.78 -18.42 -9.36
C HIS A 99 1.95 -19.00 -10.17
N SER A 100 3.18 -18.49 -9.96
CA SER A 100 4.37 -19.02 -10.63
C SER A 100 4.66 -20.50 -10.27
N GLU A 101 4.31 -20.88 -9.04
CA GLU A 101 4.40 -22.26 -8.53
C GLU A 101 3.16 -23.11 -8.86
N LYS A 102 2.23 -22.62 -9.67
CA LYS A 102 0.95 -23.25 -10.01
C LYS A 102 0.08 -23.54 -8.78
N ARG A 103 0.20 -22.71 -7.75
CA ARG A 103 -0.62 -22.70 -6.54
C ARG A 103 -1.67 -21.62 -6.61
N THR A 104 -2.64 -21.65 -5.71
CA THR A 104 -3.72 -20.66 -5.65
C THR A 104 -3.23 -19.36 -5.02
N GLY A 105 -3.14 -18.30 -5.81
CA GLY A 105 -2.99 -16.92 -5.34
C GLY A 105 -4.31 -16.16 -5.35
N LEU A 106 -4.24 -14.84 -5.24
CA LEU A 106 -5.40 -13.98 -5.42
C LEU A 106 -5.89 -14.04 -6.87
N GLN A 107 -7.20 -13.90 -7.07
CA GLN A 107 -7.78 -13.87 -8.41
C GLN A 107 -7.39 -12.56 -9.10
N ASP A 108 -7.16 -12.60 -10.42
CA ASP A 108 -6.74 -11.44 -11.22
C ASP A 108 -7.76 -10.29 -11.23
N ASP A 109 -9.03 -10.57 -10.90
CA ASP A 109 -10.10 -9.58 -10.84
C ASP A 109 -10.24 -8.92 -9.44
N ILE A 110 -9.32 -9.21 -8.51
CA ILE A 110 -9.25 -8.57 -7.19
C ILE A 110 -8.22 -7.44 -7.24
N THR A 111 -8.67 -6.24 -6.89
CA THR A 111 -7.78 -5.08 -6.69
C THR A 111 -7.50 -4.92 -5.20
N ILE A 112 -6.21 -4.89 -4.83
CA ILE A 112 -5.79 -4.59 -3.47
C ILE A 112 -5.65 -3.07 -3.33
N VAL A 113 -6.26 -2.50 -2.31
CA VAL A 113 -6.34 -1.05 -2.10
C VAL A 113 -5.82 -0.68 -0.71
N PRO A 114 -4.60 -0.16 -0.59
CA PRO A 114 -4.11 0.39 0.67
C PRO A 114 -4.80 1.73 0.95
N VAL A 115 -5.51 1.82 2.07
CA VAL A 115 -6.32 3.01 2.40
C VAL A 115 -5.64 3.99 3.35
N GLY A 116 -4.51 3.60 3.95
CA GLY A 116 -3.70 4.47 4.81
C GLY A 116 -4.22 4.56 6.25
N GLY A 117 -4.65 3.45 6.81
CA GLY A 117 -5.03 3.26 8.20
C GLY A 117 -6.51 3.02 8.43
N LEU A 118 -6.82 2.44 9.58
CA LEU A 118 -8.16 1.92 9.94
C LEU A 118 -9.26 3.00 9.87
N ASP A 119 -8.96 4.24 10.25
CA ASP A 119 -9.93 5.35 10.16
C ASP A 119 -10.38 5.61 8.73
N LYS A 120 -9.49 5.46 7.78
CA LYS A 120 -9.79 5.63 6.36
C LYS A 120 -10.52 4.43 5.79
N VAL A 121 -10.26 3.22 6.27
CA VAL A 121 -11.03 2.01 5.90
C VAL A 121 -12.52 2.25 6.09
N THR A 122 -12.92 2.76 7.25
CA THR A 122 -14.33 3.03 7.55
C THR A 122 -14.95 4.05 6.61
N THR A 123 -14.20 5.09 6.25
CA THR A 123 -14.61 6.11 5.28
C THR A 123 -14.79 5.51 3.89
N PHE A 124 -13.83 4.69 3.43
CA PHE A 124 -13.92 4.02 2.13
C PHE A 124 -15.11 3.07 2.04
N ILE A 125 -15.33 2.24 3.05
CA ILE A 125 -16.49 1.34 3.10
C ILE A 125 -17.78 2.16 3.01
N SER A 126 -17.87 3.28 3.73
CA SER A 126 -19.05 4.15 3.71
C SER A 126 -19.29 4.81 2.35
N LEU A 127 -18.23 5.25 1.67
CA LEU A 127 -18.30 5.79 0.31
C LEU A 127 -18.78 4.76 -0.72
N LEU A 128 -18.37 3.51 -0.54
CA LEU A 128 -18.76 2.43 -1.44
C LEU A 128 -20.15 1.85 -1.14
N ARG A 129 -20.79 2.33 -0.06
CA ARG A 129 -22.15 1.93 0.31
C ARG A 129 -23.12 2.22 -0.83
N GLY A 130 -23.87 1.20 -1.23
CA GLY A 130 -24.85 1.32 -2.33
C GLY A 130 -24.24 1.12 -3.72
N SER A 131 -22.91 1.05 -3.86
CA SER A 131 -22.29 0.58 -5.07
C SER A 131 -22.51 -0.94 -5.23
N LYS A 132 -22.46 -1.44 -6.48
CA LYS A 132 -22.51 -2.88 -6.77
C LYS A 132 -21.12 -3.54 -6.67
N LEU A 133 -20.15 -2.88 -6.03
CA LEU A 133 -18.79 -3.35 -5.89
C LEU A 133 -18.69 -4.35 -4.72
N GLY A 134 -17.94 -5.41 -4.93
CA GLY A 134 -17.52 -6.32 -3.87
C GLY A 134 -16.39 -5.67 -3.06
N VAL A 135 -16.56 -5.61 -1.75
CA VAL A 135 -15.55 -5.08 -0.83
C VAL A 135 -15.30 -6.11 0.26
N ALA A 136 -14.04 -6.42 0.47
CA ALA A 136 -13.52 -7.14 1.63
C ALA A 136 -12.38 -6.36 2.27
N CYS A 137 -12.11 -6.60 3.53
CA CYS A 137 -11.05 -5.96 4.28
C CYS A 137 -10.16 -7.02 4.93
N LEU A 138 -8.85 -6.78 4.91
CA LEU A 138 -7.85 -7.50 5.68
C LEU A 138 -7.07 -6.44 6.46
N LEU A 139 -7.14 -6.49 7.78
CA LEU A 139 -6.76 -5.40 8.65
C LEU A 139 -5.81 -5.89 9.74
N ASP A 140 -4.98 -4.98 10.21
CA ASP A 140 -4.14 -5.20 11.38
C ASP A 140 -4.98 -5.33 12.64
N THR A 141 -4.45 -6.02 13.62
CA THR A 141 -5.08 -6.14 14.93
C THR A 141 -4.29 -5.30 15.93
N PHE A 142 -4.93 -4.31 16.52
CA PHE A 142 -4.32 -3.39 17.48
C PHE A 142 -4.78 -3.62 18.91
N VAL A 143 -3.95 -3.22 19.86
CA VAL A 143 -4.32 -3.11 21.27
C VAL A 143 -5.44 -2.07 21.47
N ASP A 144 -5.51 -1.05 20.60
CA ASP A 144 -6.53 0.00 20.71
C ASP A 144 -7.92 -0.51 20.34
N GLN A 145 -8.77 -0.59 21.34
CA GLN A 145 -10.17 -0.98 21.25
C GLN A 145 -11.02 -0.08 20.35
N LYS A 146 -10.61 1.20 20.16
CA LYS A 146 -11.37 2.19 19.37
C LYS A 146 -11.46 1.82 17.89
N GLY A 147 -10.39 1.27 17.34
CA GLY A 147 -10.38 0.80 15.96
C GLY A 147 -11.34 -0.35 15.72
N LYS A 148 -11.29 -1.37 16.58
CA LYS A 148 -12.24 -2.51 16.53
C LYS A 148 -13.69 -2.06 16.68
N GLN A 149 -13.96 -1.08 17.55
CA GLN A 149 -15.32 -0.57 17.76
C GLN A 149 -15.87 0.08 16.49
N LYS A 150 -15.09 0.90 15.79
CA LYS A 150 -15.51 1.52 14.52
C LYS A 150 -15.89 0.47 13.46
N VAL A 151 -15.12 -0.60 13.36
CA VAL A 151 -15.43 -1.71 12.44
C VAL A 151 -16.72 -2.42 12.87
N GLN A 152 -16.90 -2.69 14.16
CA GLN A 152 -18.13 -3.28 14.70
C GLN A 152 -19.35 -2.39 14.43
N ASP A 153 -19.20 -1.07 14.51
CA ASP A 153 -20.28 -0.13 14.19
C ASP A 153 -20.70 -0.24 12.71
N LEU A 154 -19.76 -0.42 11.78
CA LEU A 154 -20.08 -0.64 10.36
C LEU A 154 -20.84 -1.97 10.13
N ILE A 155 -20.46 -3.02 10.85
CA ILE A 155 -21.13 -4.30 10.80
C ILE A 155 -22.56 -4.18 11.37
N SER A 156 -22.70 -3.57 12.55
CA SER A 156 -23.99 -3.37 13.22
C SER A 156 -24.96 -2.52 12.39
N GLN A 157 -24.45 -1.51 11.69
CA GLN A 157 -25.19 -0.67 10.76
C GLN A 157 -25.47 -1.34 9.40
N LYS A 158 -25.04 -2.59 9.22
CA LYS A 158 -25.17 -3.37 7.96
C LYS A 158 -24.56 -2.68 6.74
N ILE A 159 -23.50 -1.91 6.96
CA ILE A 159 -22.76 -1.24 5.90
C ILE A 159 -21.83 -2.25 5.20
N ILE A 160 -21.23 -3.15 5.98
CA ILE A 160 -20.45 -4.29 5.49
C ILE A 160 -20.87 -5.55 6.27
N LYS A 161 -20.70 -6.72 5.67
CA LYS A 161 -20.96 -7.98 6.34
C LYS A 161 -19.74 -8.45 7.10
N ASP A 162 -19.91 -8.96 8.30
CA ASP A 162 -18.84 -9.49 9.15
C ASP A 162 -17.89 -10.44 8.39
N LYS A 163 -18.44 -11.37 7.61
CA LYS A 163 -17.65 -12.31 6.80
C LYS A 163 -16.73 -11.67 5.75
N HIS A 164 -16.89 -10.39 5.47
CA HIS A 164 -16.07 -9.64 4.52
C HIS A 164 -14.94 -8.85 5.21
N ILE A 165 -14.83 -8.98 6.54
CA ILE A 165 -13.74 -8.39 7.30
C ILE A 165 -12.96 -9.52 7.94
N ARG A 166 -11.64 -9.45 7.82
CA ARG A 166 -10.67 -10.34 8.46
C ARG A 166 -9.57 -9.52 9.08
N PHE A 167 -9.02 -10.04 10.15
CA PHE A 167 -7.89 -9.48 10.84
C PHE A 167 -6.71 -10.45 10.80
N PHE A 168 -5.49 -9.92 10.82
CA PHE A 168 -4.30 -10.78 10.74
C PHE A 168 -4.17 -11.74 11.92
N ASP A 169 -4.65 -11.37 13.13
CA ASP A 169 -4.64 -12.26 14.29
C ASP A 169 -5.43 -13.57 14.09
N GLU A 170 -6.37 -13.60 13.15
CA GLU A 170 -7.09 -14.83 12.79
C GLU A 170 -6.19 -15.87 12.10
N PHE A 171 -5.04 -15.46 11.57
CA PHE A 171 -4.14 -16.28 10.78
C PHE A 171 -2.81 -16.56 11.48
N VAL A 172 -2.49 -15.80 12.52
CA VAL A 172 -1.27 -15.97 13.34
C VAL A 172 -1.61 -16.89 14.51
N GLY A 173 -0.85 -17.98 14.67
CA GLY A 173 -1.05 -18.95 15.74
C GLY A 173 -0.70 -18.46 17.16
N ASN A 174 -0.50 -17.16 17.34
CA ASN A 174 -0.07 -16.55 18.59
C ASN A 174 -1.24 -16.04 19.42
N SER A 175 -1.18 -16.26 20.74
CA SER A 175 -2.17 -15.81 21.73
C SER A 175 -2.20 -14.29 21.97
N ASN A 176 -1.35 -13.52 21.33
CA ASN A 176 -1.32 -12.07 21.41
C ASN A 176 -2.31 -11.50 20.40
N ASN A 177 -3.45 -11.02 20.84
CA ASN A 177 -4.51 -10.40 20.04
C ASN A 177 -4.08 -9.15 19.23
N VAL A 178 -2.83 -9.08 18.82
CA VAL A 178 -2.22 -8.01 18.02
C VAL A 178 -1.42 -8.70 16.93
N ALA A 179 -1.70 -8.38 15.69
CA ALA A 179 -0.97 -8.91 14.55
C ALA A 179 -1.06 -7.96 13.35
N ASP A 180 0.00 -7.87 12.62
CA ASP A 180 0.10 -7.27 11.29
C ASP A 180 0.55 -8.33 10.26
N ILE A 181 0.79 -7.89 9.02
CA ILE A 181 1.17 -8.83 7.95
C ILE A 181 2.55 -9.45 8.20
N GLU A 182 3.44 -8.76 8.87
CA GLU A 182 4.78 -9.23 9.21
C GLU A 182 4.75 -10.38 10.22
N ASP A 183 3.76 -10.41 11.10
CA ASP A 183 3.56 -11.50 12.08
C ASP A 183 3.15 -12.85 11.45
N LEU A 184 2.82 -12.86 10.16
CA LEU A 184 2.57 -14.11 9.41
C LEU A 184 3.87 -14.88 9.11
N PHE A 185 5.02 -14.23 9.25
CA PHE A 185 6.33 -14.83 9.01
C PHE A 185 6.93 -15.38 10.31
N ASP A 186 7.74 -16.42 10.18
CA ASP A 186 8.59 -16.82 11.27
C ASP A 186 9.63 -15.72 11.58
N LYS A 187 9.81 -15.39 12.87
CA LYS A 187 10.70 -14.30 13.28
C LYS A 187 12.13 -14.48 12.80
N ASP A 188 12.66 -15.69 12.83
CA ASP A 188 14.02 -15.99 12.35
C ASP A 188 14.13 -15.77 10.84
N GLU A 189 13.11 -16.16 10.10
CA GLU A 189 13.08 -15.99 8.64
C GLU A 189 12.91 -14.52 8.28
N TYR A 190 12.01 -13.79 8.94
CA TYR A 190 11.83 -12.36 8.73
C TYR A 190 13.12 -11.59 9.00
N LEU A 191 13.78 -11.83 10.15
CA LEU A 191 15.04 -11.16 10.51
C LEU A 191 16.18 -11.50 9.55
N LYS A 192 16.22 -12.71 9.02
CA LYS A 192 17.21 -13.07 7.98
C LYS A 192 17.10 -12.16 6.77
N TYR A 193 15.91 -11.92 6.26
CA TYR A 193 15.70 -11.03 5.11
C TYR A 193 15.88 -9.57 5.47
N PHE A 194 15.46 -9.16 6.67
CA PHE A 194 15.70 -7.81 7.18
C PHE A 194 17.20 -7.51 7.24
N ASN A 195 17.97 -8.36 7.89
CA ASN A 195 19.43 -8.21 8.02
C ASN A 195 20.13 -8.21 6.65
N LEU A 196 19.64 -9.00 5.70
CA LEU A 196 20.15 -9.00 4.34
C LEU A 196 19.86 -7.69 3.60
N ALA A 197 18.65 -7.17 3.73
CA ALA A 197 18.21 -5.94 3.06
C ALA A 197 18.96 -4.70 3.60
N PHE A 198 19.27 -4.68 4.90
CA PHE A 198 19.93 -3.58 5.57
C PHE A 198 21.40 -3.86 5.93
N ALA A 199 22.02 -4.82 5.24
CA ALA A 199 23.43 -5.17 5.45
C ALA A 199 24.33 -3.94 5.19
N GLY A 200 25.05 -3.52 6.25
CA GLY A 200 25.92 -2.33 6.22
C GLY A 200 25.30 -1.04 6.72
N GLU A 201 23.98 -0.98 6.95
CA GLU A 201 23.31 0.16 7.57
C GLU A 201 23.10 -0.06 9.07
N TYR A 202 22.80 -1.28 9.47
CA TYR A 202 22.57 -1.68 10.87
C TYR A 202 23.41 -2.91 11.24
N GLN A 203 23.60 -3.10 12.55
CA GLN A 203 24.13 -4.35 13.06
C GLN A 203 23.09 -5.47 12.90
N GLU A 204 23.56 -6.69 12.68
CA GLU A 204 22.70 -7.86 12.58
C GLU A 204 21.84 -8.00 13.85
N ILE A 205 20.50 -8.05 13.64
CA ILE A 205 19.53 -8.22 14.71
C ILE A 205 19.18 -9.71 14.80
N LYS A 206 19.15 -10.24 16.04
CA LYS A 206 18.74 -11.61 16.34
C LYS A 206 17.41 -11.62 17.08
N VAL A 207 16.70 -12.75 17.04
CA VAL A 207 15.43 -12.90 17.77
C VAL A 207 15.60 -12.60 19.27
N SER A 208 16.74 -12.99 19.86
CA SER A 208 17.07 -12.67 21.27
C SER A 208 17.15 -11.17 21.57
N ASP A 209 17.31 -10.33 20.57
CA ASP A 209 17.46 -8.88 20.75
C ASP A 209 16.09 -8.18 20.73
N LEU A 210 15.02 -8.88 20.31
CA LEU A 210 13.65 -8.35 20.23
C LEU A 210 12.89 -8.42 21.57
N ASP A 211 13.36 -9.21 22.53
CA ASP A 211 12.68 -9.46 23.80
C ASP A 211 13.18 -8.55 24.96
N ASN A 212 13.90 -7.45 24.65
CA ASN A 212 14.44 -6.49 25.62
C ASN A 212 13.76 -5.12 25.55
#